data_e19c208dabc03409d71cfe7128e4e182
#
_entry.id   e19c208dabc03409d71cfe7128e4e182
#
_cell.length_a   1.000
_cell.length_b   1.000
_cell.length_c   1.000
_cell.angle_alpha   90.00
_cell.angle_beta   90.00
_cell.angle_gamma   90.00
#
_symmetry.space_group_name_H-M   'P 1'
#
loop_
_entity.id
_entity.type
_entity.pdbx_description
1 polymer ?
#
loop_
_entity_poly.entity_id
_entity_poly.type
_entity_poly.pdbx_seq_one_letter_code
_entity_poly.pdbx_strand_id
1 'polypeptide(L)'
;MSVYFSNCMSKIALQFLLCYNNNVYHFLYSEGLHIIKKLNGVLKHTKTLGGFNSILMLSLTVSIFLPFYITLACMIFVVIVSVIQKNSRKAVFLNPSNLFLMSIMIYGIIVSSVYMNFTGIMYSLVFLVALIVMFYGKTIMTRKLFDNMMDVACFTSIICVPIAAIQMFWFPGVTVDGRPPSTFTNANYYGMMIEFVVIIAMYRIFTNQNVKMRKWYIGIILVNLIGLYMSMSMSSCMTLFLTMLIYLMIKGKKKSATALFLFIAIIAFALLSGQIFPRIDTTTDIFRTRIDVWSTALKGIADHALFGMGPSAYQLVWPAYSGYPTFHAHNLFLDTLLNFGVVGGCAIFFYVLTQLKLLMKRFQVNVCKNRNILVLVMFAAVLIHGCTDVTIFWIQTGMLFLLVYTSTGIQNNVKSFAQRKHNMSIHHT
;
A
#
# COMPACT_ATOMS: atom_id res chain seq x y z
N MET A 1 9.36 -21.76 44.30
CA MET A 1 10.28 -21.28 43.24
C MET A 1 9.64 -20.25 42.31
N SER A 2 8.32 -20.24 42.10
CA SER A 2 7.61 -19.29 41.18
C SER A 2 7.52 -17.84 41.73
N VAL A 3 7.51 -17.62 43.04
CA VAL A 3 7.38 -16.28 43.65
C VAL A 3 8.68 -15.47 43.61
N TYR A 4 9.85 -16.14 43.58
CA TYR A 4 11.15 -15.47 43.49
C TYR A 4 11.49 -14.99 42.08
N PHE A 5 10.97 -15.65 41.04
CA PHE A 5 11.18 -15.26 39.64
C PHE A 5 10.34 -14.02 39.25
N SER A 6 9.13 -13.88 39.79
CA SER A 6 8.26 -12.72 39.57
C SER A 6 8.83 -11.43 40.18
N ASN A 7 9.45 -11.49 41.35
CA ASN A 7 10.05 -10.33 42.03
C ASN A 7 11.39 -9.89 41.42
N CYS A 8 12.12 -10.76 40.75
CA CYS A 8 13.36 -10.41 40.07
C CYS A 8 13.09 -9.71 38.72
N MET A 9 12.11 -10.19 37.97
CA MET A 9 11.72 -9.59 36.68
C MET A 9 11.06 -8.22 36.86
N SER A 10 10.26 -8.00 37.90
CA SER A 10 9.67 -6.69 38.18
C SER A 10 10.70 -5.65 38.60
N LYS A 11 11.75 -6.03 39.33
CA LYS A 11 12.86 -5.13 39.68
C LYS A 11 13.77 -4.81 38.51
N ILE A 12 14.02 -5.75 37.61
CA ILE A 12 14.81 -5.52 36.40
C ILE A 12 14.01 -4.65 35.40
N ALA A 13 12.71 -4.88 35.26
CA ALA A 13 11.84 -4.03 34.42
C ALA A 13 11.74 -2.59 34.96
N LEU A 14 11.68 -2.44 36.32
CA LEU A 14 11.62 -1.12 36.97
C LEU A 14 12.97 -0.38 36.87
N GLN A 15 14.10 -1.07 36.95
CA GLN A 15 15.42 -0.47 36.74
C GLN A 15 15.69 -0.12 35.28
N PHE A 16 15.22 -0.93 34.33
CA PHE A 16 15.27 -0.58 32.92
C PHE A 16 14.40 0.66 32.58
N LEU A 17 13.21 0.78 33.20
CA LEU A 17 12.34 1.94 33.09
C LEU A 17 12.92 3.20 33.74
N LEU A 18 13.68 3.08 34.83
CA LEU A 18 14.26 4.22 35.54
C LEU A 18 15.59 4.70 34.95
N CYS A 19 16.42 3.83 34.37
CA CYS A 19 17.66 4.22 33.66
C CYS A 19 17.41 4.82 32.25
N TYR A 20 16.24 4.58 31.66
CA TYR A 20 15.90 5.11 30.34
C TYR A 20 15.35 6.56 30.38
N ASN A 21 15.28 7.18 31.57
CA ASN A 21 14.26 8.19 31.86
C ASN A 21 14.65 9.67 31.75
N ASN A 22 15.83 10.09 31.30
CA ASN A 22 16.06 11.54 31.12
C ASN A 22 16.43 11.98 29.70
N ASN A 23 17.18 11.19 28.95
CA ASN A 23 17.58 11.60 27.60
C ASN A 23 16.53 11.27 26.51
N VAL A 24 15.80 10.16 26.71
CA VAL A 24 14.72 9.75 25.75
C VAL A 24 13.48 10.61 25.94
N TYR A 25 13.12 10.98 27.18
CA TYR A 25 12.02 11.90 27.45
C TYR A 25 12.29 13.29 26.88
N HIS A 26 13.49 13.83 27.05
CA HIS A 26 13.87 15.12 26.46
C HIS A 26 13.91 15.06 24.94
N PHE A 27 14.37 13.95 24.36
CA PHE A 27 14.40 13.72 22.92
C PHE A 27 12.98 13.56 22.33
N LEU A 28 12.14 12.71 22.94
CA LEU A 28 10.74 12.51 22.51
C LEU A 28 9.90 13.78 22.73
N TYR A 29 10.14 14.54 23.80
CA TYR A 29 9.46 15.80 24.09
C TYR A 29 9.87 16.89 23.11
N SER A 30 11.16 17.04 22.78
CA SER A 30 11.64 18.04 21.81
C SER A 30 11.19 17.70 20.38
N GLU A 31 11.19 16.43 20.01
CA GLU A 31 10.71 15.99 18.67
C GLU A 31 9.17 15.99 18.62
N GLY A 32 8.48 15.63 19.69
CA GLY A 32 7.03 15.81 19.82
C GLY A 32 6.62 17.28 19.67
N LEU A 33 7.36 18.21 20.30
CA LEU A 33 7.15 19.66 20.14
C LEU A 33 7.44 20.13 18.71
N HIS A 34 8.42 19.55 18.03
CA HIS A 34 8.73 19.86 16.63
C HIS A 34 7.62 19.37 15.69
N ILE A 35 7.08 18.18 15.93
CA ILE A 35 5.91 17.62 15.21
C ILE A 35 4.66 18.47 15.49
N ILE A 36 4.42 18.88 16.75
CA ILE A 36 3.30 19.76 17.13
C ILE A 36 3.46 21.14 16.52
N LYS A 37 4.67 21.72 16.48
CA LYS A 37 4.95 22.98 15.77
C LYS A 37 4.74 22.86 14.26
N LYS A 38 5.10 21.73 13.67
CA LYS A 38 4.88 21.44 12.24
C LYS A 38 3.38 21.24 11.95
N LEU A 39 2.65 20.54 12.83
CA LEU A 39 1.19 20.44 12.80
C LEU A 39 0.50 21.80 13.00
N ASN A 40 0.95 22.61 13.95
CA ASN A 40 0.44 23.98 14.17
C ASN A 40 0.78 24.91 12.99
N GLY A 41 1.91 24.73 12.30
CA GLY A 41 2.22 25.40 11.04
C GLY A 41 1.27 25.00 9.92
N VAL A 42 0.89 23.71 9.84
CA VAL A 42 -0.14 23.21 8.92
C VAL A 42 -1.52 23.77 9.30
N LEU A 43 -1.88 23.79 10.59
CA LEU A 43 -3.13 24.36 11.09
C LEU A 43 -3.24 25.87 10.87
N LYS A 44 -2.16 26.62 10.95
CA LYS A 44 -2.14 28.07 10.65
C LYS A 44 -2.43 28.38 9.16
N HIS A 45 -2.19 27.42 8.26
CA HIS A 45 -2.52 27.51 6.82
C HIS A 45 -3.97 27.13 6.50
N THR A 46 -4.79 26.71 7.48
CA THR A 46 -6.15 26.19 7.29
C THR A 46 -7.22 27.24 6.99
N LYS A 47 -6.87 28.52 6.94
CA LYS A 47 -7.82 29.58 6.53
C LYS A 47 -8.20 29.53 5.04
N THR A 48 -7.57 28.65 4.26
CA THR A 48 -7.85 28.50 2.82
C THR A 48 -8.39 27.10 2.52
N LEU A 49 -9.22 26.97 1.48
CA LEU A 49 -9.74 25.69 0.99
C LEU A 49 -8.61 24.65 0.74
N GLY A 50 -7.44 25.13 0.32
CA GLY A 50 -6.24 24.28 0.15
C GLY A 50 -5.68 23.70 1.46
N GLY A 51 -5.83 24.43 2.58
CA GLY A 51 -5.46 23.92 3.91
C GLY A 51 -6.38 22.79 4.38
N PHE A 52 -7.69 22.96 4.22
CA PHE A 52 -8.69 21.93 4.55
C PHE A 52 -8.46 20.64 3.76
N ASN A 53 -8.30 20.73 2.43
CA ASN A 53 -8.04 19.58 1.57
C ASN A 53 -6.75 18.83 1.96
N SER A 54 -5.72 19.58 2.39
CA SER A 54 -4.47 18.99 2.86
C SER A 54 -4.65 18.20 4.16
N ILE A 55 -5.38 18.74 5.14
CA ILE A 55 -5.70 18.05 6.38
C ILE A 55 -6.51 16.79 6.09
N LEU A 56 -7.53 16.89 5.25
CA LEU A 56 -8.38 15.76 4.86
C LEU A 56 -7.56 14.60 4.29
N MET A 57 -6.63 14.89 3.37
CA MET A 57 -5.78 13.85 2.78
C MET A 57 -4.74 13.29 3.76
N LEU A 58 -4.21 14.11 4.67
CA LEU A 58 -3.32 13.64 5.73
C LEU A 58 -4.05 12.77 6.75
N SER A 59 -5.27 13.14 7.15
CA SER A 59 -6.12 12.33 8.04
C SER A 59 -6.48 10.99 7.39
N LEU A 60 -6.82 10.99 6.10
CA LEU A 60 -7.01 9.75 5.35
C LEU A 60 -5.73 8.89 5.34
N THR A 61 -4.55 9.50 5.17
CA THR A 61 -3.28 8.75 5.19
C THR A 61 -3.01 8.11 6.56
N VAL A 62 -3.32 8.79 7.66
CA VAL A 62 -3.24 8.22 9.02
C VAL A 62 -4.22 7.07 9.18
N SER A 63 -5.47 7.25 8.73
CA SER A 63 -6.54 6.25 8.91
C SER A 63 -6.22 4.90 8.26
N ILE A 64 -5.38 4.86 7.22
CA ILE A 64 -4.95 3.62 6.56
C ILE A 64 -4.22 2.66 7.52
N PHE A 65 -3.58 3.18 8.56
CA PHE A 65 -2.87 2.39 9.57
C PHE A 65 -3.72 2.10 10.82
N LEU A 66 -5.01 2.44 10.78
CA LEU A 66 -6.01 2.15 11.81
C LEU A 66 -6.95 1.04 11.31
N PRO A 67 -7.85 0.49 12.13
CA PRO A 67 -8.83 -0.49 11.67
C PRO A 67 -9.59 -0.02 10.43
N PHE A 68 -9.86 -0.94 9.49
CA PHE A 68 -10.34 -0.64 8.13
C PHE A 68 -11.62 0.20 8.07
N TYR A 69 -12.51 0.07 9.06
CA TYR A 69 -13.76 0.86 9.13
C TYR A 69 -13.50 2.36 9.33
N ILE A 70 -12.39 2.73 9.99
CA ILE A 70 -11.97 4.14 10.11
C ILE A 70 -11.49 4.66 8.75
N THR A 71 -10.71 3.86 8.03
CA THR A 71 -10.30 4.19 6.66
C THR A 71 -11.52 4.40 5.76
N LEU A 72 -12.49 3.48 5.82
CA LEU A 72 -13.71 3.55 5.03
C LEU A 72 -14.54 4.81 5.36
N ALA A 73 -14.70 5.14 6.64
CA ALA A 73 -15.38 6.37 7.07
C ALA A 73 -14.69 7.63 6.54
N CYS A 74 -13.35 7.70 6.62
CA CYS A 74 -12.57 8.79 6.03
C CYS A 74 -12.74 8.86 4.51
N MET A 75 -12.74 7.73 3.80
CA MET A 75 -12.96 7.68 2.36
C MET A 75 -14.34 8.22 1.99
N ILE A 76 -15.39 7.80 2.68
CA ILE A 76 -16.77 8.31 2.47
C ILE A 76 -16.81 9.82 2.69
N PHE A 77 -16.16 10.33 3.73
CA PHE A 77 -16.09 11.78 3.98
C PHE A 77 -15.38 12.52 2.85
N VAL A 78 -14.28 11.98 2.31
CA VAL A 78 -13.60 12.55 1.12
C VAL A 78 -14.54 12.57 -0.10
N VAL A 79 -15.35 11.52 -0.31
CA VAL A 79 -16.33 11.49 -1.40
C VAL A 79 -17.37 12.60 -1.23
N ILE A 80 -17.92 12.78 -0.03
CA ILE A 80 -18.87 13.85 0.26
C ILE A 80 -18.25 15.22 -0.08
N VAL A 81 -17.02 15.48 0.37
CA VAL A 81 -16.30 16.73 0.07
C VAL A 81 -16.10 16.90 -1.45
N SER A 82 -15.75 15.81 -2.16
CA SER A 82 -15.53 15.85 -3.61
C SER A 82 -16.79 16.22 -4.40
N VAL A 83 -17.96 15.82 -3.91
CA VAL A 83 -19.27 16.14 -4.51
C VAL A 83 -19.69 17.59 -4.21
N ILE A 84 -19.43 18.07 -3.00
CA ILE A 84 -19.77 19.43 -2.58
C ILE A 84 -18.91 20.47 -3.32
N GLN A 85 -17.62 20.21 -3.49
CA GLN A 85 -16.69 21.14 -4.15
C GLN A 85 -16.90 21.15 -5.67
N LYS A 86 -17.50 22.22 -6.22
CA LYS A 86 -17.88 22.36 -7.65
C LYS A 86 -16.75 22.03 -8.63
N ASN A 87 -15.52 22.51 -8.38
CA ASN A 87 -14.37 22.29 -9.27
C ASN A 87 -13.90 20.84 -9.22
N SER A 88 -13.82 20.25 -8.03
CA SER A 88 -13.44 18.85 -7.83
C SER A 88 -14.49 17.92 -8.44
N ARG A 89 -15.78 18.19 -8.22
CA ARG A 89 -16.89 17.42 -8.81
C ARG A 89 -16.78 17.34 -10.33
N LYS A 90 -16.55 18.46 -11.02
CA LYS A 90 -16.36 18.45 -12.48
C LYS A 90 -15.14 17.63 -12.90
N ALA A 91 -14.02 17.80 -12.25
CA ALA A 91 -12.77 17.10 -12.57
C ALA A 91 -12.84 15.60 -12.31
N VAL A 92 -13.59 15.17 -11.28
CA VAL A 92 -13.77 13.76 -10.92
C VAL A 92 -14.79 13.07 -11.82
N PHE A 93 -16.00 13.64 -11.96
CA PHE A 93 -17.15 12.97 -12.56
C PHE A 93 -17.41 13.31 -14.03
N LEU A 94 -16.70 14.30 -14.64
CA LEU A 94 -16.82 14.60 -16.05
C LEU A 94 -15.59 14.23 -16.88
N ASN A 95 -14.57 13.63 -16.27
CA ASN A 95 -13.38 13.17 -16.99
C ASN A 95 -13.65 11.79 -17.62
N PRO A 96 -13.53 11.62 -18.95
CA PRO A 96 -13.85 10.36 -19.61
C PRO A 96 -13.02 9.16 -19.12
N SER A 97 -11.72 9.38 -18.81
CA SER A 97 -10.85 8.32 -18.30
C SER A 97 -11.26 7.86 -16.89
N ASN A 98 -11.76 8.79 -16.06
CA ASN A 98 -12.28 8.45 -14.72
C ASN A 98 -13.60 7.69 -14.86
N LEU A 99 -14.51 8.17 -15.73
CA LEU A 99 -15.80 7.52 -15.98
C LEU A 99 -15.61 6.10 -16.49
N PHE A 100 -14.64 5.88 -17.39
CA PHE A 100 -14.34 4.55 -17.88
C PHE A 100 -13.94 3.59 -16.74
N LEU A 101 -13.05 4.01 -15.83
CA LEU A 101 -12.64 3.14 -14.72
C LEU A 101 -13.79 2.94 -13.70
N MET A 102 -14.61 3.97 -13.48
CA MET A 102 -15.80 3.85 -12.62
C MET A 102 -16.85 2.93 -13.23
N SER A 103 -17.00 2.92 -14.56
CA SER A 103 -17.94 2.02 -15.25
C SER A 103 -17.57 0.54 -15.09
N ILE A 104 -16.28 0.21 -14.91
CA ILE A 104 -15.85 -1.16 -14.61
C ILE A 104 -16.37 -1.60 -13.21
N MET A 105 -16.42 -0.69 -12.25
CA MET A 105 -16.99 -1.02 -10.93
C MET A 105 -18.52 -1.17 -11.00
N ILE A 106 -19.20 -0.35 -11.79
CA ILE A 106 -20.63 -0.50 -12.06
C ILE A 106 -20.92 -1.83 -12.76
N TYR A 107 -20.10 -2.20 -13.74
CA TYR A 107 -20.15 -3.52 -14.36
C TYR A 107 -19.99 -4.64 -13.31
N GLY A 108 -19.04 -4.52 -12.37
CA GLY A 108 -18.88 -5.46 -11.26
C GLY A 108 -20.14 -5.59 -10.39
N ILE A 109 -20.85 -4.47 -10.12
CA ILE A 109 -22.13 -4.48 -9.39
C ILE A 109 -23.21 -5.25 -10.19
N ILE A 110 -23.33 -4.96 -11.49
CA ILE A 110 -24.32 -5.61 -12.36
C ILE A 110 -24.08 -7.12 -12.40
N VAL A 111 -22.84 -7.54 -12.68
CA VAL A 111 -22.49 -8.98 -12.72
C VAL A 111 -22.73 -9.64 -11.38
N SER A 112 -22.30 -9.02 -10.28
CA SER A 112 -22.54 -9.56 -8.93
C SER A 112 -24.04 -9.71 -8.62
N SER A 113 -24.86 -8.77 -9.10
CA SER A 113 -26.32 -8.84 -8.89
C SER A 113 -26.96 -10.04 -9.64
N VAL A 114 -26.48 -10.35 -10.84
CA VAL A 114 -26.94 -11.51 -11.62
C VAL A 114 -26.67 -12.83 -10.88
N TYR A 115 -25.53 -12.93 -10.21
CA TYR A 115 -25.14 -14.14 -9.47
C TYR A 115 -25.52 -14.11 -7.98
N MET A 116 -26.33 -13.15 -7.54
CA MET A 116 -26.70 -12.95 -6.11
C MET A 116 -25.47 -12.83 -5.20
N ASN A 117 -24.35 -12.31 -5.75
CA ASN A 117 -23.09 -12.12 -5.05
C ASN A 117 -23.11 -10.81 -4.24
N PHE A 118 -23.76 -10.80 -3.08
CA PHE A 118 -23.85 -9.61 -2.23
C PHE A 118 -22.48 -9.10 -1.79
N THR A 119 -21.54 -10.00 -1.49
CA THR A 119 -20.16 -9.64 -1.17
C THR A 119 -19.49 -8.89 -2.33
N GLY A 120 -19.70 -9.35 -3.55
CA GLY A 120 -19.18 -8.70 -4.76
C GLY A 120 -19.77 -7.31 -5.00
N ILE A 121 -21.06 -7.10 -4.71
CA ILE A 121 -21.68 -5.77 -4.76
C ILE A 121 -20.98 -4.83 -3.76
N MET A 122 -20.80 -5.29 -2.52
CA MET A 122 -20.14 -4.48 -1.48
C MET A 122 -18.70 -4.13 -1.84
N TYR A 123 -17.91 -5.09 -2.33
CA TYR A 123 -16.54 -4.82 -2.79
C TYR A 123 -16.51 -3.84 -3.96
N SER A 124 -17.41 -3.99 -4.95
CA SER A 124 -17.50 -3.06 -6.09
C SER A 124 -17.82 -1.63 -5.64
N LEU A 125 -18.73 -1.45 -4.66
CA LEU A 125 -19.04 -0.15 -4.08
C LEU A 125 -17.84 0.46 -3.34
N VAL A 126 -17.12 -0.33 -2.54
CA VAL A 126 -15.92 0.12 -1.82
C VAL A 126 -14.82 0.53 -2.81
N PHE A 127 -14.60 -0.23 -3.87
CA PHE A 127 -13.65 0.14 -4.92
C PHE A 127 -14.08 1.40 -5.66
N LEU A 128 -15.37 1.58 -5.95
CA LEU A 128 -15.87 2.82 -6.54
C LEU A 128 -15.58 4.03 -5.65
N VAL A 129 -15.81 3.91 -4.34
CA VAL A 129 -15.45 4.95 -3.35
C VAL A 129 -13.95 5.22 -3.37
N ALA A 130 -13.11 4.19 -3.38
CA ALA A 130 -11.65 4.34 -3.43
C ALA A 130 -11.18 5.05 -4.70
N LEU A 131 -11.77 4.74 -5.86
CA LEU A 131 -11.48 5.42 -7.12
C LEU A 131 -11.86 6.89 -7.10
N ILE A 132 -13.03 7.24 -6.54
CA ILE A 132 -13.45 8.64 -6.40
C ILE A 132 -12.47 9.40 -5.51
N VAL A 133 -12.04 8.81 -4.39
CA VAL A 133 -11.01 9.38 -3.50
C VAL A 133 -9.69 9.61 -4.24
N MET A 134 -9.24 8.63 -5.02
CA MET A 134 -8.03 8.76 -5.85
C MET A 134 -8.17 9.90 -6.86
N PHE A 135 -9.28 9.96 -7.60
CA PHE A 135 -9.50 11.02 -8.59
C PHE A 135 -9.57 12.40 -7.95
N TYR A 136 -10.25 12.53 -6.81
CA TYR A 136 -10.24 13.75 -6.02
C TYR A 136 -8.82 14.12 -5.59
N GLY A 137 -8.07 13.17 -5.02
CA GLY A 137 -6.68 13.35 -4.63
C GLY A 137 -5.82 13.87 -5.79
N LYS A 138 -5.98 13.33 -7.01
CA LYS A 138 -5.26 13.82 -8.22
C LYS A 138 -5.56 15.28 -8.54
N THR A 139 -6.74 15.79 -8.25
CA THR A 139 -7.13 17.19 -8.55
C THR A 139 -6.47 18.20 -7.62
N ILE A 140 -6.24 17.82 -6.38
CA ILE A 140 -5.73 18.71 -5.32
C ILE A 140 -4.25 18.50 -5.00
N MET A 141 -3.62 17.48 -5.60
CA MET A 141 -2.28 17.04 -5.24
C MET A 141 -1.22 18.07 -5.61
N THR A 142 -0.45 18.49 -4.61
CA THR A 142 0.76 19.29 -4.76
C THR A 142 1.99 18.48 -4.36
N ARG A 143 3.18 18.93 -4.74
CA ARG A 143 4.44 18.27 -4.34
C ARG A 143 4.57 18.20 -2.81
N LYS A 144 4.28 19.32 -2.13
CA LYS A 144 4.39 19.42 -0.67
C LYS A 144 3.38 18.50 0.03
N LEU A 145 2.12 18.49 -0.43
CA LEU A 145 1.10 17.61 0.13
C LEU A 145 1.49 16.14 -0.06
N PHE A 146 1.92 15.75 -1.26
CA PHE A 146 2.36 14.39 -1.54
C PHE A 146 3.52 13.96 -0.63
N ASP A 147 4.56 14.77 -0.54
CA ASP A 147 5.73 14.46 0.31
C ASP A 147 5.34 14.37 1.78
N ASN A 148 4.44 15.25 2.28
CA ASN A 148 3.91 15.17 3.64
C ASN A 148 3.07 13.90 3.87
N MET A 149 2.24 13.48 2.91
CA MET A 149 1.48 12.22 3.00
C MET A 149 2.42 11.00 3.07
N MET A 150 3.48 10.99 2.27
CA MET A 150 4.49 9.91 2.30
C MET A 150 5.24 9.90 3.64
N ASP A 151 5.55 11.06 4.20
CA ASP A 151 6.15 11.16 5.55
C ASP A 151 5.18 10.63 6.61
N VAL A 152 3.92 11.06 6.58
CA VAL A 152 2.89 10.59 7.51
C VAL A 152 2.71 9.08 7.42
N ALA A 153 2.64 8.52 6.21
CA ALA A 153 2.54 7.06 6.03
C ALA A 153 3.72 6.31 6.68
N CYS A 154 4.95 6.80 6.46
CA CYS A 154 6.15 6.22 7.06
C CYS A 154 6.11 6.27 8.60
N PHE A 155 5.79 7.43 9.19
CA PHE A 155 5.79 7.58 10.64
C PHE A 155 4.63 6.83 11.32
N THR A 156 3.45 6.85 10.71
CA THR A 156 2.27 6.15 11.28
C THR A 156 2.46 4.63 11.26
N SER A 157 3.15 4.08 10.26
CA SER A 157 3.41 2.63 10.18
C SER A 157 4.14 2.06 11.38
N ILE A 158 4.94 2.88 12.09
CA ILE A 158 5.69 2.45 13.28
C ILE A 158 4.74 1.90 14.37
N ILE A 159 3.53 2.46 14.47
CA ILE A 159 2.53 2.05 15.49
C ILE A 159 2.07 0.61 15.27
N CYS A 160 2.06 0.14 14.03
CA CYS A 160 1.61 -1.21 13.71
C CYS A 160 2.52 -2.31 14.28
N VAL A 161 3.82 -2.01 14.47
CA VAL A 161 4.79 -3.01 14.92
C VAL A 161 4.60 -3.38 16.40
N PRO A 162 4.52 -2.44 17.37
CA PRO A 162 4.21 -2.78 18.75
C PRO A 162 2.83 -3.42 18.91
N ILE A 163 1.82 -3.03 18.12
CA ILE A 163 0.52 -3.70 18.13
C ILE A 163 0.66 -5.17 17.73
N ALA A 164 1.40 -5.46 16.65
CA ALA A 164 1.68 -6.83 16.22
C ALA A 164 2.42 -7.62 17.31
N ALA A 165 3.42 -7.01 17.96
CA ALA A 165 4.14 -7.64 19.07
C ALA A 165 3.22 -7.94 20.29
N ILE A 166 2.36 -6.99 20.66
CA ILE A 166 1.37 -7.18 21.71
C ILE A 166 0.42 -8.33 21.37
N GLN A 167 -0.08 -8.41 20.13
CA GLN A 167 -0.93 -9.51 19.69
C GLN A 167 -0.21 -10.86 19.77
N MET A 168 1.06 -10.92 19.34
CA MET A 168 1.84 -12.14 19.30
C MET A 168 2.12 -12.69 20.70
N PHE A 169 2.46 -11.81 21.68
CA PHE A 169 2.94 -12.23 22.99
C PHE A 169 1.84 -12.25 24.07
N TRP A 170 0.86 -11.36 24.01
CA TRP A 170 -0.17 -11.23 25.05
C TRP A 170 -1.57 -11.63 24.60
N PHE A 171 -1.86 -11.62 23.30
CA PHE A 171 -3.17 -11.95 22.75
C PHE A 171 -3.07 -12.96 21.59
N PRO A 172 -2.50 -14.18 21.83
CA PRO A 172 -2.30 -15.16 20.76
C PRO A 172 -3.60 -15.61 20.08
N GLY A 173 -4.74 -15.49 20.76
CA GLY A 173 -6.07 -15.80 20.17
C GLY A 173 -6.50 -14.86 19.03
N VAL A 174 -5.83 -13.71 18.85
CA VAL A 174 -6.05 -12.80 17.72
C VAL A 174 -5.20 -13.18 16.50
N THR A 175 -4.17 -14.00 16.71
CA THR A 175 -3.26 -14.43 15.64
C THR A 175 -3.82 -15.67 14.91
N VAL A 176 -3.52 -15.79 13.62
CA VAL A 176 -3.78 -17.00 12.85
C VAL A 176 -2.45 -17.67 12.55
N ASP A 177 -2.26 -18.91 12.97
CA ASP A 177 -0.98 -19.65 12.89
C ASP A 177 0.19 -18.88 13.54
N GLY A 178 -0.04 -18.21 14.67
CA GLY A 178 0.95 -17.39 15.36
C GLY A 178 1.32 -16.08 14.64
N ARG A 179 0.61 -15.71 13.58
CA ARG A 179 0.85 -14.54 12.72
C ARG A 179 -0.04 -13.36 13.13
N PRO A 180 0.52 -12.28 13.70
CA PRO A 180 -0.27 -11.12 14.11
C PRO A 180 -0.70 -10.31 12.88
N PRO A 181 -2.00 -9.93 12.79
CA PRO A 181 -2.49 -9.06 11.74
C PRO A 181 -2.21 -7.56 11.99
N SER A 182 -1.75 -7.18 13.17
CA SER A 182 -1.64 -5.79 13.61
C SER A 182 -3.01 -5.07 13.58
N THR A 183 -3.11 -3.92 12.97
CA THR A 183 -4.36 -3.17 12.76
C THR A 183 -5.16 -3.64 11.54
N PHE A 184 -4.64 -4.62 10.82
CA PHE A 184 -5.25 -5.22 9.63
C PHE A 184 -6.00 -6.50 9.99
N THR A 185 -6.83 -7.00 9.07
CA THR A 185 -7.61 -8.21 9.32
C THR A 185 -6.84 -9.50 9.07
N ASN A 186 -5.68 -9.40 8.40
CA ASN A 186 -4.87 -10.57 8.02
C ASN A 186 -3.39 -10.19 7.99
N ALA A 187 -2.52 -11.13 8.38
CA ALA A 187 -1.08 -10.94 8.38
C ALA A 187 -0.48 -10.70 6.98
N ASN A 188 -1.10 -11.21 5.89
CA ASN A 188 -0.65 -10.92 4.54
C ASN A 188 -0.93 -9.47 4.14
N TYR A 189 -2.08 -8.89 4.56
CA TYR A 189 -2.37 -7.47 4.35
C TYR A 189 -1.38 -6.59 5.13
N TYR A 190 -1.04 -6.97 6.36
CA TYR A 190 0.01 -6.31 7.12
C TYR A 190 1.36 -6.39 6.42
N GLY A 191 1.74 -7.57 5.92
CA GLY A 191 2.97 -7.75 5.13
C GLY A 191 3.02 -6.82 3.91
N MET A 192 1.95 -6.74 3.10
CA MET A 192 1.89 -5.86 1.94
C MET A 192 1.95 -4.36 2.33
N MET A 193 1.35 -3.98 3.45
CA MET A 193 1.49 -2.61 3.97
C MET A 193 2.94 -2.27 4.28
N ILE A 194 3.68 -3.20 4.87
CA ILE A 194 5.12 -3.04 5.14
C ILE A 194 5.90 -2.90 3.83
N GLU A 195 5.62 -3.73 2.82
CA GLU A 195 6.24 -3.59 1.49
C GLU A 195 6.09 -2.15 0.97
N PHE A 196 4.88 -1.64 0.97
CA PHE A 196 4.60 -0.30 0.46
C PHE A 196 5.27 0.80 1.28
N VAL A 197 5.26 0.68 2.60
CA VAL A 197 5.92 1.64 3.50
C VAL A 197 7.44 1.64 3.28
N VAL A 198 8.07 0.47 3.12
CA VAL A 198 9.52 0.38 2.87
C VAL A 198 9.87 1.00 1.51
N ILE A 199 9.07 0.75 0.46
CA ILE A 199 9.25 1.38 -0.86
C ILE A 199 9.10 2.90 -0.75
N ILE A 200 8.12 3.40 0.00
CA ILE A 200 7.91 4.84 0.25
C ILE A 200 9.08 5.43 1.04
N ALA A 201 9.55 4.76 2.10
CA ALA A 201 10.70 5.20 2.89
C ALA A 201 11.98 5.29 2.05
N MET A 202 12.22 4.32 1.17
CA MET A 202 13.31 4.37 0.19
C MET A 202 13.17 5.57 -0.76
N TYR A 203 11.97 5.84 -1.27
CA TYR A 203 11.72 7.04 -2.05
C TYR A 203 12.09 8.30 -1.26
N ARG A 204 11.71 8.40 0.02
CA ARG A 204 12.03 9.54 0.88
C ARG A 204 13.52 9.66 1.18
N ILE A 205 14.26 8.56 1.35
CA ILE A 205 15.72 8.57 1.48
C ILE A 205 16.39 9.21 0.25
N PHE A 206 15.90 8.90 -0.96
CA PHE A 206 16.46 9.43 -2.19
C PHE A 206 16.00 10.84 -2.57
N THR A 207 14.92 11.35 -1.98
CA THR A 207 14.35 12.65 -2.33
C THR A 207 14.49 13.71 -1.24
N ASN A 208 14.65 13.31 0.02
CA ASN A 208 14.81 14.24 1.13
C ASN A 208 16.27 14.69 1.23
N GLN A 209 16.50 16.00 1.25
CA GLN A 209 17.84 16.57 1.39
C GLN A 209 18.34 16.58 2.83
N ASN A 210 17.45 16.54 3.82
CA ASN A 210 17.80 16.56 5.23
C ASN A 210 18.38 15.20 5.67
N VAL A 211 19.66 15.18 6.05
CA VAL A 211 20.38 13.98 6.48
C VAL A 211 19.75 13.35 7.73
N LYS A 212 19.28 14.17 8.69
CA LYS A 212 18.59 13.68 9.90
C LYS A 212 17.31 12.91 9.52
N MET A 213 16.52 13.45 8.60
CA MET A 213 15.31 12.77 8.12
C MET A 213 15.63 11.46 7.38
N ARG A 214 16.73 11.41 6.61
CA ARG A 214 17.15 10.15 5.97
C ARG A 214 17.49 9.06 6.98
N LYS A 215 18.14 9.40 8.11
CA LYS A 215 18.38 8.44 9.21
C LYS A 215 17.06 7.93 9.82
N TRP A 216 16.06 8.80 9.99
CA TRP A 216 14.72 8.39 10.45
C TRP A 216 14.07 7.38 9.49
N TYR A 217 14.10 7.60 8.18
CA TYR A 217 13.54 6.62 7.23
C TYR A 217 14.27 5.27 7.26
N ILE A 218 15.59 5.27 7.50
CA ILE A 218 16.34 4.01 7.72
C ILE A 218 15.82 3.31 8.98
N GLY A 219 15.66 4.04 10.09
CA GLY A 219 15.06 3.50 11.33
C GLY A 219 13.65 2.93 11.10
N ILE A 220 12.80 3.65 10.34
CA ILE A 220 11.45 3.19 9.98
C ILE A 220 11.51 1.89 9.18
N ILE A 221 12.43 1.78 8.23
CA ILE A 221 12.63 0.54 7.46
C ILE A 221 12.98 -0.61 8.41
N LEU A 222 13.96 -0.43 9.30
CA LEU A 222 14.38 -1.46 10.23
C LEU A 222 13.23 -1.92 11.15
N VAL A 223 12.45 -0.99 11.69
CA VAL A 223 11.28 -1.29 12.53
C VAL A 223 10.22 -2.06 11.72
N ASN A 224 9.92 -1.63 10.50
CA ASN A 224 8.95 -2.33 9.65
C ASN A 224 9.45 -3.73 9.21
N LEU A 225 10.76 -3.94 9.03
CA LEU A 225 11.31 -5.27 8.76
C LEU A 225 11.11 -6.24 9.94
N ILE A 226 11.14 -5.75 11.19
CA ILE A 226 10.74 -6.55 12.36
C ILE A 226 9.26 -6.93 12.25
N GLY A 227 8.39 -6.00 11.89
CA GLY A 227 6.98 -6.28 11.64
C GLY A 227 6.76 -7.30 10.51
N LEU A 228 7.55 -7.23 9.44
CA LEU A 228 7.50 -8.17 8.34
C LEU A 228 7.89 -9.58 8.80
N TYR A 229 8.93 -9.71 9.60
CA TYR A 229 9.32 -10.99 10.21
C TYR A 229 8.20 -11.57 11.08
N MET A 230 7.58 -10.76 11.95
CA MET A 230 6.45 -11.21 12.78
C MET A 230 5.23 -11.62 11.94
N SER A 231 4.98 -10.96 10.80
CA SER A 231 3.88 -11.32 9.90
C SER A 231 4.05 -12.69 9.25
N MET A 232 5.28 -13.22 9.19
CA MET A 232 5.66 -14.48 8.53
C MET A 232 5.10 -14.58 7.09
N SER A 233 4.95 -13.45 6.40
CA SER A 233 4.45 -13.41 5.02
C SER A 233 5.58 -13.63 4.02
N MET A 234 5.73 -14.85 3.54
CA MET A 234 6.76 -15.21 2.54
C MET A 234 6.59 -14.41 1.24
N SER A 235 5.33 -14.24 0.78
CA SER A 235 5.02 -13.45 -0.41
C SER A 235 5.51 -12.01 -0.26
N SER A 236 5.26 -11.40 0.90
CA SER A 236 5.70 -10.03 1.18
C SER A 236 7.22 -9.91 1.26
N CYS A 237 7.91 -10.86 1.88
CA CYS A 237 9.37 -10.87 1.90
C CYS A 237 9.95 -10.95 0.48
N MET A 238 9.50 -11.89 -0.33
CA MET A 238 9.98 -12.07 -1.71
C MET A 238 9.69 -10.82 -2.55
N THR A 239 8.47 -10.29 -2.46
CA THR A 239 8.06 -9.09 -3.20
C THR A 239 8.91 -7.90 -2.81
N LEU A 240 9.11 -7.66 -1.52
CA LEU A 240 9.93 -6.56 -1.04
C LEU A 240 11.36 -6.63 -1.58
N PHE A 241 11.99 -7.79 -1.53
CA PHE A 241 13.35 -7.97 -2.06
C PHE A 241 13.44 -7.70 -3.55
N LEU A 242 12.55 -8.28 -4.34
CA LEU A 242 12.53 -8.09 -5.79
C LEU A 242 12.27 -6.64 -6.17
N THR A 243 11.33 -5.98 -5.49
CA THR A 243 11.02 -4.57 -5.76
C THR A 243 12.13 -3.62 -5.32
N MET A 244 12.87 -3.93 -4.24
CA MET A 244 14.06 -3.19 -3.85
C MET A 244 15.18 -3.32 -4.89
N LEU A 245 15.41 -4.51 -5.44
CA LEU A 245 16.37 -4.71 -6.54
C LEU A 245 15.96 -3.86 -7.75
N ILE A 246 14.69 -3.95 -8.18
CA ILE A 246 14.17 -3.15 -9.30
C ILE A 246 14.37 -1.66 -9.02
N TYR A 247 14.05 -1.19 -7.82
CA TYR A 247 14.20 0.21 -7.43
C TYR A 247 15.65 0.68 -7.54
N LEU A 248 16.61 -0.09 -6.99
CA LEU A 248 18.05 0.24 -7.02
C LEU A 248 18.60 0.20 -8.45
N MET A 249 18.16 -0.74 -9.27
CA MET A 249 18.54 -0.82 -10.68
C MET A 249 18.07 0.40 -11.48
N ILE A 250 16.80 0.79 -11.34
CA ILE A 250 16.24 1.98 -12.01
C ILE A 250 16.97 3.26 -11.55
N LYS A 251 17.41 3.31 -10.29
CA LYS A 251 18.20 4.44 -9.74
C LYS A 251 19.68 4.39 -10.16
N GLY A 252 20.13 3.39 -10.90
CA GLY A 252 21.51 3.21 -11.32
C GLY A 252 22.47 2.83 -10.18
N LYS A 253 21.95 2.37 -9.04
CA LYS A 253 22.73 1.97 -7.85
C LYS A 253 23.19 0.50 -7.94
N LYS A 254 23.92 0.16 -9.02
CA LYS A 254 24.32 -1.22 -9.33
C LYS A 254 25.06 -1.91 -8.17
N LYS A 255 26.03 -1.24 -7.53
CA LYS A 255 26.77 -1.82 -6.38
C LYS A 255 25.84 -2.18 -5.22
N SER A 256 24.88 -1.30 -4.88
CA SER A 256 23.89 -1.57 -3.82
C SER A 256 22.92 -2.69 -4.22
N ALA A 257 22.55 -2.77 -5.50
CA ALA A 257 21.70 -3.85 -6.01
C ALA A 257 22.44 -5.20 -5.95
N THR A 258 23.69 -5.25 -6.34
CA THR A 258 24.53 -6.47 -6.22
C THR A 258 24.70 -6.88 -4.76
N ALA A 259 25.00 -5.94 -3.86
CA ALA A 259 25.12 -6.23 -2.43
C ALA A 259 23.81 -6.78 -1.84
N LEU A 260 22.66 -6.20 -2.20
CA LEU A 260 21.34 -6.69 -1.79
C LEU A 260 21.08 -8.09 -2.36
N PHE A 261 21.39 -8.33 -3.63
CA PHE A 261 21.23 -9.64 -4.26
C PHE A 261 22.04 -10.73 -3.55
N LEU A 262 23.32 -10.46 -3.25
CA LEU A 262 24.18 -11.37 -2.51
C LEU A 262 23.65 -11.63 -1.10
N PHE A 263 23.19 -10.58 -0.40
CA PHE A 263 22.58 -10.72 0.91
C PHE A 263 21.32 -11.61 0.88
N ILE A 264 20.47 -11.43 -0.13
CA ILE A 264 19.29 -12.30 -0.34
C ILE A 264 19.71 -13.74 -0.61
N ALA A 265 20.73 -13.95 -1.44
CA ALA A 265 21.23 -15.29 -1.74
C ALA A 265 21.75 -16.00 -0.49
N ILE A 266 22.46 -15.28 0.39
CA ILE A 266 22.93 -15.81 1.68
C ILE A 266 21.74 -16.17 2.59
N ILE A 267 20.73 -15.28 2.69
CA ILE A 267 19.52 -15.57 3.48
C ILE A 267 18.77 -16.76 2.90
N ALA A 268 18.58 -16.82 1.58
CA ALA A 268 17.92 -17.95 0.92
C ALA A 268 18.66 -19.28 1.20
N PHE A 269 19.98 -19.28 1.13
CA PHE A 269 20.80 -20.43 1.48
C PHE A 269 20.63 -20.82 2.97
N ALA A 270 20.64 -19.85 3.88
CA ALA A 270 20.41 -20.08 5.30
C ALA A 270 18.97 -20.57 5.61
N LEU A 271 17.99 -20.11 4.83
CA LEU A 271 16.59 -20.59 4.92
C LEU A 271 16.45 -22.04 4.46
N LEU A 272 17.17 -22.43 3.40
CA LEU A 272 17.19 -23.81 2.90
C LEU A 272 17.83 -24.77 3.92
N SER A 273 18.66 -24.28 4.84
CA SER A 273 19.19 -25.07 5.96
C SER A 273 18.18 -25.34 7.09
N GLY A 274 16.96 -24.82 7.02
CA GLY A 274 15.86 -25.11 7.95
C GLY A 274 15.90 -24.36 9.28
N GLN A 275 16.89 -23.48 9.54
CA GLN A 275 17.15 -22.95 10.88
C GLN A 275 16.52 -21.58 11.19
N ILE A 276 16.07 -20.82 10.19
CA ILE A 276 15.78 -19.39 10.40
C ILE A 276 14.29 -19.02 10.23
N PHE A 277 13.50 -19.79 9.50
CA PHE A 277 12.11 -19.43 9.21
C PHE A 277 11.11 -20.46 9.75
N PRO A 278 10.24 -20.09 10.72
CA PRO A 278 9.39 -21.05 11.45
C PRO A 278 8.38 -21.82 10.58
N ARG A 279 8.14 -21.39 9.33
CA ARG A 279 7.13 -21.97 8.42
C ARG A 279 7.72 -22.75 7.25
N ILE A 280 8.99 -23.05 7.24
CA ILE A 280 9.61 -23.78 6.11
C ILE A 280 8.99 -25.17 5.98
N ASP A 281 8.72 -25.84 7.10
CA ASP A 281 8.16 -27.20 7.13
C ASP A 281 6.72 -27.26 6.57
N THR A 282 5.96 -26.17 6.67
CA THR A 282 4.57 -26.07 6.14
C THR A 282 4.49 -25.52 4.72
N THR A 283 5.62 -25.15 4.10
CA THR A 283 5.65 -24.52 2.78
C THR A 283 5.05 -25.41 1.69
N THR A 284 5.32 -26.72 1.75
CA THR A 284 4.79 -27.70 0.79
C THR A 284 3.25 -27.75 0.85
N ASP A 285 2.67 -27.76 2.03
CA ASP A 285 1.21 -27.81 2.22
C ASP A 285 0.55 -26.50 1.79
N ILE A 286 1.17 -25.37 2.09
CA ILE A 286 0.71 -24.05 1.62
C ILE A 286 0.70 -24.01 0.09
N PHE A 287 1.74 -24.55 -0.56
CA PHE A 287 1.82 -24.56 -2.01
C PHE A 287 0.78 -25.50 -2.64
N ARG A 288 0.58 -26.68 -2.06
CA ARG A 288 -0.48 -27.62 -2.48
C ARG A 288 -1.87 -26.97 -2.37
N THR A 289 -2.17 -26.33 -1.25
CA THR A 289 -3.43 -25.58 -1.07
C THR A 289 -3.62 -24.51 -2.14
N ARG A 290 -2.55 -23.79 -2.53
CA ARG A 290 -2.64 -22.80 -3.60
C ARG A 290 -2.92 -23.42 -4.97
N ILE A 291 -2.30 -24.55 -5.29
CA ILE A 291 -2.58 -25.29 -6.54
C ILE A 291 -4.05 -25.71 -6.59
N ASP A 292 -4.59 -26.22 -5.48
CA ASP A 292 -6.00 -26.59 -5.38
C ASP A 292 -6.92 -25.38 -5.59
N VAL A 293 -6.64 -24.27 -4.92
CA VAL A 293 -7.36 -23.00 -5.11
C VAL A 293 -7.28 -22.53 -6.56
N TRP A 294 -6.12 -22.57 -7.20
CA TRP A 294 -5.95 -22.16 -8.61
C TRP A 294 -6.68 -23.08 -9.57
N SER A 295 -6.61 -24.41 -9.34
CA SER A 295 -7.35 -25.39 -10.13
C SER A 295 -8.87 -25.15 -10.05
N THR A 296 -9.38 -24.89 -8.85
CA THR A 296 -10.79 -24.55 -8.62
C THR A 296 -11.18 -23.23 -9.30
N ALA A 297 -10.33 -22.21 -9.20
CA ALA A 297 -10.55 -20.92 -9.87
C ALA A 297 -10.62 -21.08 -11.40
N LEU A 298 -9.72 -21.90 -11.98
CA LEU A 298 -9.70 -22.17 -13.44
C LEU A 298 -10.98 -22.85 -13.91
N LYS A 299 -11.56 -23.77 -13.13
CA LYS A 299 -12.87 -24.36 -13.43
C LYS A 299 -13.97 -23.29 -13.46
N GLY A 300 -14.04 -22.44 -12.43
CA GLY A 300 -14.99 -21.34 -12.39
C GLY A 300 -14.82 -20.33 -13.53
N ILE A 301 -13.56 -20.04 -13.94
CA ILE A 301 -13.27 -19.18 -15.10
C ILE A 301 -13.78 -19.84 -16.38
N ALA A 302 -13.60 -21.16 -16.57
CA ALA A 302 -14.04 -21.85 -17.76
C ALA A 302 -15.58 -21.77 -17.94
N ASP A 303 -16.32 -21.92 -16.85
CA ASP A 303 -17.79 -21.87 -16.88
C ASP A 303 -18.36 -20.46 -17.01
N HIS A 304 -17.62 -19.43 -16.54
CA HIS A 304 -18.04 -18.03 -16.53
C HIS A 304 -17.05 -17.12 -17.27
N ALA A 305 -16.47 -17.57 -18.37
CA ALA A 305 -15.32 -16.95 -19.04
C ALA A 305 -15.57 -15.52 -19.50
N LEU A 306 -16.74 -15.18 -20.05
CA LEU A 306 -16.98 -13.89 -20.68
C LEU A 306 -17.12 -12.75 -19.68
N PHE A 307 -17.98 -12.91 -18.67
CA PHE A 307 -18.37 -11.81 -17.78
C PHE A 307 -17.89 -11.98 -16.33
N GLY A 308 -17.42 -13.16 -15.96
CA GLY A 308 -17.10 -13.52 -14.57
C GLY A 308 -18.35 -13.59 -13.69
N MET A 309 -18.15 -13.50 -12.37
CA MET A 309 -19.23 -13.61 -11.38
C MET A 309 -19.26 -12.44 -10.37
N GLY A 310 -18.49 -11.37 -10.64
CA GLY A 310 -18.31 -10.22 -9.76
C GLY A 310 -17.20 -10.41 -8.71
N PRO A 311 -16.72 -9.34 -8.06
CA PRO A 311 -15.68 -9.43 -7.03
C PRO A 311 -15.99 -10.46 -5.95
N SER A 312 -14.96 -11.13 -5.41
CA SER A 312 -15.12 -12.23 -4.45
C SER A 312 -15.83 -13.49 -5.02
N ALA A 313 -15.81 -13.68 -6.33
CA ALA A 313 -16.46 -14.79 -7.01
C ALA A 313 -15.98 -16.17 -6.54
N TYR A 314 -14.73 -16.27 -6.05
CA TYR A 314 -14.20 -17.54 -5.55
C TYR A 314 -15.06 -18.14 -4.42
N GLN A 315 -15.72 -17.31 -3.60
CA GLN A 315 -16.63 -17.77 -2.56
C GLN A 315 -17.87 -18.52 -3.10
N LEU A 316 -18.27 -18.23 -4.33
CA LEU A 316 -19.36 -18.94 -5.03
C LEU A 316 -18.86 -20.23 -5.71
N VAL A 317 -17.58 -20.22 -6.13
CA VAL A 317 -16.99 -21.28 -6.95
C VAL A 317 -16.50 -22.44 -6.09
N TRP A 318 -15.79 -22.18 -4.99
CA TRP A 318 -15.20 -23.27 -4.20
C TRP A 318 -16.20 -24.28 -3.67
N PRO A 319 -17.44 -23.96 -3.26
CA PRO A 319 -18.41 -24.96 -2.84
C PRO A 319 -18.91 -25.81 -4.02
N ALA A 320 -19.07 -25.20 -5.21
CA ALA A 320 -19.57 -25.90 -6.40
C ALA A 320 -18.58 -26.95 -6.93
N TYR A 321 -17.28 -26.75 -6.73
CA TYR A 321 -16.23 -27.67 -7.21
C TYR A 321 -15.49 -28.40 -6.09
N SER A 322 -16.02 -28.37 -4.85
CA SER A 322 -15.38 -28.99 -3.67
C SER A 322 -13.92 -28.54 -3.48
N GLY A 323 -13.64 -27.27 -3.79
CA GLY A 323 -12.31 -26.68 -3.66
C GLY A 323 -12.00 -26.26 -2.22
N TYR A 324 -10.79 -25.77 -1.98
CA TYR A 324 -10.38 -25.30 -0.67
C TYR A 324 -11.13 -24.00 -0.29
N PRO A 325 -11.74 -23.91 0.90
CA PRO A 325 -12.55 -22.76 1.33
C PRO A 325 -11.66 -21.54 1.61
N THR A 326 -11.75 -20.51 0.76
CA THR A 326 -11.09 -19.23 0.94
C THR A 326 -11.88 -18.08 0.30
N PHE A 327 -11.49 -16.83 0.56
CA PHE A 327 -12.21 -15.65 0.08
C PHE A 327 -11.89 -15.26 -1.37
N HIS A 328 -10.72 -15.64 -1.90
CA HIS A 328 -10.21 -15.26 -3.22
C HIS A 328 -9.23 -16.30 -3.76
N ALA A 329 -8.91 -16.19 -5.05
CA ALA A 329 -8.08 -17.18 -5.75
C ALA A 329 -6.58 -17.17 -5.39
N HIS A 330 -6.12 -16.36 -4.45
CA HIS A 330 -4.70 -16.19 -4.10
C HIS A 330 -3.78 -15.96 -5.32
N ASN A 331 -4.32 -15.37 -6.38
CA ASN A 331 -3.61 -14.96 -7.57
C ASN A 331 -4.39 -13.85 -8.25
N LEU A 332 -3.76 -12.68 -8.37
CA LEU A 332 -4.40 -11.47 -8.90
C LEU A 332 -4.98 -11.65 -10.31
N PHE A 333 -4.29 -12.42 -11.14
CA PHE A 333 -4.69 -12.62 -12.55
C PHE A 333 -5.90 -13.56 -12.64
N LEU A 334 -5.84 -14.70 -11.93
CA LEU A 334 -6.96 -15.63 -11.86
C LEU A 334 -8.18 -15.00 -11.20
N ASP A 335 -7.97 -14.28 -10.10
CA ASP A 335 -9.05 -13.61 -9.37
C ASP A 335 -9.71 -12.53 -10.23
N THR A 336 -8.92 -11.77 -11.01
CA THR A 336 -9.45 -10.76 -11.94
C THR A 336 -10.30 -11.40 -13.04
N LEU A 337 -9.83 -12.52 -13.63
CA LEU A 337 -10.60 -13.22 -14.66
C LEU A 337 -11.86 -13.88 -14.08
N LEU A 338 -11.80 -14.44 -12.89
CA LEU A 338 -12.94 -15.06 -12.23
C LEU A 338 -14.01 -14.00 -11.87
N ASN A 339 -13.55 -12.83 -11.40
CA ASN A 339 -14.43 -11.75 -10.97
C ASN A 339 -15.06 -10.98 -12.14
N PHE A 340 -14.29 -10.67 -13.18
CA PHE A 340 -14.68 -9.75 -14.26
C PHE A 340 -14.76 -10.40 -15.64
N GLY A 341 -14.39 -11.67 -15.77
CA GLY A 341 -14.30 -12.37 -17.03
C GLY A 341 -13.28 -11.77 -18.01
N VAL A 342 -13.28 -12.25 -19.24
CA VAL A 342 -12.42 -11.73 -20.30
C VAL A 342 -12.79 -10.29 -20.65
N VAL A 343 -14.09 -9.95 -20.68
CA VAL A 343 -14.56 -8.60 -21.04
C VAL A 343 -14.07 -7.56 -20.05
N GLY A 344 -14.32 -7.75 -18.75
CA GLY A 344 -13.89 -6.81 -17.72
C GLY A 344 -12.36 -6.86 -17.51
N GLY A 345 -11.75 -8.04 -17.61
CA GLY A 345 -10.30 -8.23 -17.53
C GLY A 345 -9.57 -7.46 -18.65
N CYS A 346 -10.04 -7.54 -19.89
CA CYS A 346 -9.51 -6.75 -21.00
C CYS A 346 -9.69 -5.25 -20.78
N ALA A 347 -10.85 -4.80 -20.28
CA ALA A 347 -11.08 -3.38 -19.99
C ALA A 347 -10.09 -2.86 -18.94
N ILE A 348 -9.86 -3.60 -17.85
CA ILE A 348 -8.86 -3.28 -16.81
C ILE A 348 -7.46 -3.26 -17.44
N PHE A 349 -7.09 -4.28 -18.21
CA PHE A 349 -5.77 -4.40 -18.82
C PHE A 349 -5.47 -3.22 -19.76
N PHE A 350 -6.38 -2.86 -20.65
CA PHE A 350 -6.22 -1.71 -21.56
C PHE A 350 -6.13 -0.39 -20.81
N TYR A 351 -6.91 -0.20 -19.74
CA TYR A 351 -6.79 0.97 -18.88
C TYR A 351 -5.39 1.05 -18.25
N VAL A 352 -4.93 -0.04 -17.64
CA VAL A 352 -3.60 -0.11 -17.02
C VAL A 352 -2.49 0.15 -18.03
N LEU A 353 -2.55 -0.46 -19.23
CA LEU A 353 -1.59 -0.20 -20.31
C LEU A 353 -1.55 1.28 -20.71
N THR A 354 -2.73 1.92 -20.80
CA THR A 354 -2.80 3.35 -21.12
C THR A 354 -2.13 4.20 -20.05
N GLN A 355 -2.36 3.90 -18.76
CA GLN A 355 -1.72 4.61 -17.66
C GLN A 355 -0.20 4.36 -17.62
N LEU A 356 0.26 3.15 -17.89
CA LEU A 356 1.69 2.84 -18.00
C LEU A 356 2.35 3.59 -19.16
N LYS A 357 1.71 3.65 -20.34
CA LYS A 357 2.21 4.45 -21.47
C LYS A 357 2.34 5.93 -21.11
N LEU A 358 1.35 6.50 -20.41
CA LEU A 358 1.40 7.89 -19.94
C LEU A 358 2.55 8.08 -18.93
N LEU A 359 2.74 7.14 -18.00
CA LEU A 359 3.81 7.17 -17.02
C LEU A 359 5.19 7.10 -17.67
N MET A 360 5.36 6.24 -18.69
CA MET A 360 6.60 6.13 -19.47
C MET A 360 6.90 7.42 -20.25
N LYS A 361 5.90 8.05 -20.88
CA LYS A 361 6.08 9.37 -21.50
C LYS A 361 6.55 10.43 -20.49
N ARG A 362 5.96 10.47 -19.29
CA ARG A 362 6.39 11.38 -18.21
C ARG A 362 7.84 11.10 -17.78
N PHE A 363 8.24 9.85 -17.79
CA PHE A 363 9.59 9.43 -17.46
C PHE A 363 10.60 9.92 -18.54
N GLN A 364 10.28 9.76 -19.82
CA GLN A 364 11.12 10.20 -20.94
C GLN A 364 11.37 11.71 -20.94
N VAL A 365 10.34 12.51 -20.62
CA VAL A 365 10.48 13.98 -20.52
C VAL A 365 10.97 14.46 -19.15
N ASN A 366 11.47 13.57 -18.31
CA ASN A 366 12.02 13.85 -16.97
C ASN A 366 11.05 14.59 -16.02
N VAL A 367 9.76 14.51 -16.25
CA VAL A 367 8.74 15.11 -15.38
C VAL A 367 8.59 14.28 -14.12
N CYS A 368 8.94 14.84 -12.96
CA CYS A 368 8.76 14.18 -11.67
C CYS A 368 9.40 12.78 -11.56
N LYS A 369 10.59 12.58 -12.13
CA LYS A 369 11.28 11.29 -12.29
C LYS A 369 11.20 10.39 -11.04
N ASN A 370 11.53 10.91 -9.85
CA ASN A 370 11.54 10.10 -8.62
C ASN A 370 10.14 9.61 -8.22
N ARG A 371 9.09 10.41 -8.43
CA ARG A 371 7.70 10.00 -8.15
C ARG A 371 7.21 8.98 -9.17
N ASN A 372 7.58 9.14 -10.43
CA ASN A 372 7.26 8.14 -11.46
C ASN A 372 7.94 6.81 -11.17
N ILE A 373 9.21 6.81 -10.67
CA ILE A 373 9.89 5.60 -10.21
C ILE A 373 9.12 4.97 -9.04
N LEU A 374 8.70 5.77 -8.05
CA LEU A 374 7.90 5.26 -6.93
C LEU A 374 6.63 4.55 -7.42
N VAL A 375 5.85 5.19 -8.31
CA VAL A 375 4.63 4.58 -8.87
C VAL A 375 4.94 3.29 -9.64
N LEU A 376 6.00 3.26 -10.45
CA LEU A 376 6.40 2.05 -11.18
C LEU A 376 6.79 0.91 -10.24
N VAL A 377 7.56 1.19 -9.19
CA VAL A 377 8.00 0.17 -8.23
C VAL A 377 6.82 -0.34 -7.39
N MET A 378 5.91 0.55 -6.98
CA MET A 378 4.67 0.16 -6.30
C MET A 378 3.80 -0.73 -7.19
N PHE A 379 3.70 -0.40 -8.48
CA PHE A 379 2.99 -1.21 -9.45
C PHE A 379 3.65 -2.58 -9.63
N ALA A 380 4.99 -2.62 -9.72
CA ALA A 380 5.73 -3.87 -9.75
C ALA A 380 5.50 -4.72 -8.49
N ALA A 381 5.44 -4.09 -7.30
CA ALA A 381 5.11 -4.77 -6.05
C ALA A 381 3.73 -5.43 -6.12
N VAL A 382 2.70 -4.72 -6.61
CA VAL A 382 1.35 -5.26 -6.78
C VAL A 382 1.35 -6.48 -7.72
N LEU A 383 2.07 -6.42 -8.85
CA LEU A 383 2.12 -7.52 -9.81
C LEU A 383 2.87 -8.73 -9.26
N ILE A 384 4.02 -8.51 -8.63
CA ILE A 384 4.85 -9.60 -8.06
C ILE A 384 4.11 -10.28 -6.90
N HIS A 385 3.59 -9.52 -5.95
CA HIS A 385 2.78 -10.05 -4.86
C HIS A 385 1.53 -10.74 -5.40
N GLY A 386 0.92 -10.16 -6.42
CA GLY A 386 -0.28 -10.65 -7.09
C GLY A 386 -0.12 -12.02 -7.75
N CYS A 387 1.10 -12.50 -8.01
CA CYS A 387 1.33 -13.88 -8.46
C CYS A 387 0.98 -14.92 -7.37
N THR A 388 0.97 -14.53 -6.11
CA THR A 388 0.81 -15.45 -4.97
C THR A 388 -0.31 -15.07 -4.01
N ASP A 389 -0.85 -13.84 -4.06
CA ASP A 389 -1.96 -13.39 -3.22
C ASP A 389 -2.69 -12.17 -3.84
N VAL A 390 -3.86 -11.80 -3.30
CA VAL A 390 -4.73 -10.72 -3.84
C VAL A 390 -4.87 -9.58 -2.83
N THR A 391 -3.84 -9.34 -2.05
CA THR A 391 -3.83 -8.37 -0.93
C THR A 391 -4.08 -6.92 -1.34
N ILE A 392 -3.89 -6.57 -2.63
CA ILE A 392 -4.14 -5.21 -3.14
C ILE A 392 -5.62 -4.81 -3.09
N PHE A 393 -6.54 -5.76 -3.14
CA PHE A 393 -7.98 -5.48 -3.09
C PHE A 393 -8.50 -5.23 -1.67
N TRP A 394 -7.64 -5.27 -0.65
CA TRP A 394 -8.01 -4.83 0.67
C TRP A 394 -8.02 -3.31 0.78
N ILE A 395 -8.99 -2.74 1.53
CA ILE A 395 -9.24 -1.30 1.58
C ILE A 395 -7.97 -0.49 1.89
N GLN A 396 -7.22 -0.90 2.89
CA GLN A 396 -6.06 -0.14 3.38
C GLN A 396 -4.86 -0.24 2.42
N THR A 397 -4.55 -1.44 1.93
CA THR A 397 -3.45 -1.65 0.97
C THR A 397 -3.76 -1.00 -0.37
N GLY A 398 -4.97 -1.20 -0.88
CA GLY A 398 -5.44 -0.55 -2.10
C GLY A 398 -5.42 0.97 -1.99
N MET A 399 -5.89 1.52 -0.86
CA MET A 399 -5.91 2.97 -0.68
C MET A 399 -4.51 3.58 -0.61
N LEU A 400 -3.55 2.94 0.08
CA LEU A 400 -2.18 3.43 0.11
C LEU A 400 -1.55 3.45 -1.30
N PHE A 401 -1.75 2.39 -2.09
CA PHE A 401 -1.33 2.35 -3.49
C PHE A 401 -1.96 3.48 -4.30
N LEU A 402 -3.28 3.68 -4.19
CA LEU A 402 -4.00 4.73 -4.90
C LEU A 402 -3.55 6.13 -4.46
N LEU A 403 -3.21 6.35 -3.17
CA LEU A 403 -2.64 7.62 -2.69
C LEU A 403 -1.27 7.90 -3.33
N VAL A 404 -0.39 6.90 -3.45
CA VAL A 404 0.86 7.05 -4.18
C VAL A 404 0.60 7.40 -5.65
N TYR A 405 -0.39 6.74 -6.27
CA TYR A 405 -0.76 6.99 -7.65
C TYR A 405 -1.31 8.41 -7.88
N THR A 406 -1.86 9.09 -6.87
CA THR A 406 -2.30 10.50 -6.98
C THR A 406 -1.18 11.45 -7.38
N SER A 407 0.09 11.07 -7.17
CA SER A 407 1.27 11.84 -7.62
C SER A 407 1.28 12.09 -9.13
N THR A 408 0.57 11.27 -9.90
CA THR A 408 0.41 11.46 -11.36
C THR A 408 -0.41 12.70 -11.71
N GLY A 409 -1.22 13.22 -10.78
CA GLY A 409 -1.95 14.48 -10.91
C GLY A 409 -1.06 15.73 -10.79
N ILE A 410 0.15 15.61 -10.22
CA ILE A 410 1.05 16.74 -10.06
C ILE A 410 1.56 17.17 -11.43
N GLN A 411 1.09 18.33 -11.90
CA GLN A 411 1.58 18.95 -13.11
C GLN A 411 2.86 19.76 -12.78
N ASN A 412 3.96 19.49 -13.47
CA ASN A 412 5.02 20.49 -13.56
C ASN A 412 4.48 21.56 -14.51
N ASN A 413 4.67 22.82 -14.19
CA ASN A 413 4.42 23.92 -15.11
C ASN A 413 5.41 23.82 -16.29
N VAL A 414 5.19 22.86 -17.17
CA VAL A 414 5.96 22.68 -18.42
C VAL A 414 5.75 23.89 -19.33
N LYS A 415 4.62 24.57 -19.21
CA LYS A 415 4.36 25.85 -19.89
C LYS A 415 5.38 26.95 -19.54
N SER A 416 5.90 26.98 -18.30
CA SER A 416 6.92 27.97 -17.92
C SER A 416 8.29 27.71 -18.56
N PHE A 417 8.63 26.47 -18.86
CA PHE A 417 9.90 26.13 -19.50
C PHE A 417 9.88 26.39 -21.01
N ALA A 418 8.79 26.07 -21.68
CA ALA A 418 8.60 26.39 -23.10
C ALA A 418 8.51 27.90 -23.32
N GLN A 419 7.80 28.64 -22.44
CA GLN A 419 7.75 30.10 -22.48
C GLN A 419 9.10 30.74 -22.15
N ARG A 420 9.87 30.22 -21.19
CA ARG A 420 11.22 30.73 -20.90
C ARG A 420 12.18 30.48 -22.07
N LYS A 421 12.09 29.32 -22.73
CA LYS A 421 12.91 29.04 -23.93
C LYS A 421 12.52 29.94 -25.11
N HIS A 422 11.23 30.21 -25.29
CA HIS A 422 10.72 31.12 -26.32
C HIS A 422 11.14 32.58 -26.03
N ASN A 423 11.05 33.03 -24.77
CA ASN A 423 11.49 34.38 -24.38
C ASN A 423 13.00 34.55 -24.40
N MET A 424 13.82 33.51 -24.19
CA MET A 424 15.29 33.59 -24.35
C MET A 424 15.69 33.62 -25.83
N SER A 425 14.93 33.02 -26.75
CA SER A 425 15.19 33.10 -28.18
C SER A 425 14.83 34.45 -28.81
N ILE A 426 13.94 35.22 -28.18
CA ILE A 426 13.52 36.56 -28.65
C ILE A 426 14.51 37.65 -28.19
N HIS A 427 15.31 37.42 -27.16
CA HIS A 427 16.32 38.37 -26.68
C HIS A 427 17.72 38.17 -27.32
N HIS A 428 17.87 37.23 -28.22
CA HIS A 428 19.12 36.97 -28.99
C HIS A 428 18.96 37.19 -30.52
N THR A 429 17.84 37.74 -30.94
CA THR A 429 17.62 38.33 -32.27
C THR A 429 17.41 39.84 -32.14
#